data_53e3986bfe455257f3c0ab53c3012f95
#
_entry.id   53e3986bfe455257f3c0ab53c3012f95
#
_cell.length_a   1.000
_cell.length_b   1.000
_cell.length_c   1.000
_cell.angle_alpha   90.00
_cell.angle_beta   90.00
_cell.angle_gamma   90.00
#
_symmetry.space_group_name_H-M   'P 1'
#
loop_
_entity.id
_entity.type
_entity.pdbx_description
1 polymer ?
#
loop_
_entity_poly.entity_id
_entity_poly.type
_entity_poly.pdbx_seq_one_letter_code
_entity_poly.pdbx_strand_id
1 'polypeptide(L)'
;IRKTLTFLLGAIALMVGLIVSNYLHRDTTLSRESAAKLGFIRFEQPRSVNLPMLSFQDGSPVSKTAFVGGWDFLYFGFTACPDICPTTLAVMNKALLEDTKKNPRIHLVTVDPERDTPEQLRNYLAGFNSDFLGVTGAHEDIASFATQVNVAFGKIPGSEKGSYTMDHTGSIVVMDPEGNYAGFIKAPHQPAQLREIMGGL
;
A
#
# COMPACT_ATOMS: atom_id res chain seq x y z
N ILE A 1 -42.41 -21.72 38.56
CA ILE A 1 -42.06 -22.32 37.27
C ILE A 1 -42.15 -21.28 36.13
N ARG A 2 -43.27 -20.55 35.92
CA ARG A 2 -43.38 -19.54 34.83
C ARG A 2 -42.35 -18.40 34.94
N LYS A 3 -42.07 -17.84 36.13
CA LYS A 3 -41.11 -16.77 36.37
C LYS A 3 -39.65 -17.26 36.07
N THR A 4 -39.30 -18.48 36.50
CA THR A 4 -37.98 -19.07 36.20
C THR A 4 -37.78 -19.34 34.71
N LEU A 5 -38.84 -19.77 34.01
CA LEU A 5 -38.77 -20.00 32.57
C LEU A 5 -38.56 -18.69 31.77
N THR A 6 -39.26 -17.59 32.17
CA THR A 6 -39.08 -16.30 31.52
C THR A 6 -37.70 -15.74 31.77
N PHE A 7 -37.11 -15.88 32.98
CA PHE A 7 -35.73 -15.49 33.26
C PHE A 7 -34.71 -16.28 32.43
N LEU A 8 -34.94 -17.60 32.29
CA LEU A 8 -34.06 -18.46 31.49
C LEU A 8 -34.08 -18.06 30.01
N LEU A 9 -35.25 -17.83 29.44
CA LEU A 9 -35.41 -17.37 28.06
C LEU A 9 -34.77 -16.01 27.83
N GLY A 10 -34.89 -15.07 28.78
CA GLY A 10 -34.24 -13.78 28.72
C GLY A 10 -32.72 -13.88 28.74
N ALA A 11 -32.16 -14.74 29.60
CA ALA A 11 -30.74 -14.99 29.67
C ALA A 11 -30.18 -15.61 28.38
N ILE A 12 -30.92 -16.58 27.80
CA ILE A 12 -30.54 -17.20 26.51
C ILE A 12 -30.57 -16.17 25.39
N ALA A 13 -31.62 -15.33 25.31
CA ALA A 13 -31.72 -14.29 24.28
C ALA A 13 -30.59 -13.27 24.39
N LEU A 14 -30.21 -12.91 25.60
CA LEU A 14 -29.11 -11.97 25.87
C LEU A 14 -27.76 -12.61 25.47
N MET A 15 -27.54 -13.88 25.80
CA MET A 15 -26.33 -14.61 25.44
C MET A 15 -26.22 -14.77 23.91
N VAL A 16 -27.30 -15.14 23.22
CA VAL A 16 -27.35 -15.23 21.77
C VAL A 16 -27.11 -13.86 21.13
N GLY A 17 -27.71 -12.79 21.68
CA GLY A 17 -27.48 -11.42 21.23
C GLY A 17 -26.01 -10.99 21.36
N LEU A 18 -25.35 -11.33 22.47
CA LEU A 18 -23.92 -11.06 22.67
C LEU A 18 -23.04 -11.88 21.72
N ILE A 19 -23.36 -13.14 21.49
CA ILE A 19 -22.62 -14.00 20.54
C ILE A 19 -22.77 -13.45 19.12
N VAL A 20 -23.98 -13.13 18.69
CA VAL A 20 -24.25 -12.55 17.38
C VAL A 20 -23.58 -11.19 17.24
N SER A 21 -23.67 -10.31 18.26
CA SER A 21 -22.97 -9.02 18.28
C SER A 21 -21.47 -9.21 18.16
N ASN A 22 -20.86 -10.11 18.93
CA ASN A 22 -19.44 -10.41 18.86
C ASN A 22 -19.03 -11.02 17.51
N TYR A 23 -19.90 -11.81 16.90
CA TYR A 23 -19.65 -12.38 15.58
C TYR A 23 -19.73 -11.31 14.46
N LEU A 24 -20.71 -10.41 14.55
CA LEU A 24 -20.89 -9.30 13.59
C LEU A 24 -19.85 -8.18 13.75
N HIS A 25 -19.31 -7.99 14.98
CA HIS A 25 -18.25 -7.01 15.28
C HIS A 25 -16.86 -7.64 15.40
N ARG A 26 -16.71 -8.87 14.88
CA ARG A 26 -15.41 -9.50 14.83
C ARG A 26 -14.55 -8.67 13.86
N ASP A 27 -13.69 -7.86 14.43
CA ASP A 27 -12.69 -7.11 13.67
C ASP A 27 -11.95 -8.10 12.75
N THR A 28 -12.20 -7.97 11.46
CA THR A 28 -11.51 -8.77 10.43
C THR A 28 -10.07 -8.30 10.22
N THR A 29 -9.55 -7.51 11.16
CA THR A 29 -8.20 -6.96 11.07
C THR A 29 -7.17 -8.09 11.10
N LEU A 30 -6.29 -8.07 10.13
CA LEU A 30 -5.22 -9.04 9.98
C LEU A 30 -4.27 -8.94 11.19
N SER A 31 -4.16 -10.03 11.96
CA SER A 31 -3.20 -10.08 13.08
C SER A 31 -1.77 -9.91 12.56
N ARG A 32 -0.86 -9.37 13.37
CA ARG A 32 0.55 -9.19 12.98
C ARG A 32 1.22 -10.52 12.58
N GLU A 33 0.89 -11.60 13.26
CA GLU A 33 1.41 -12.93 12.94
C GLU A 33 0.90 -13.42 11.57
N SER A 34 -0.40 -13.26 11.30
CA SER A 34 -1.00 -13.60 10.02
C SER A 34 -0.46 -12.70 8.90
N ALA A 35 -0.31 -11.40 9.16
CA ALA A 35 0.32 -10.46 8.23
C ALA A 35 1.75 -10.88 7.88
N ALA A 36 2.55 -11.27 8.87
CA ALA A 36 3.94 -11.71 8.66
C ALA A 36 4.02 -13.00 7.80
N LYS A 37 3.10 -13.94 7.97
CA LYS A 37 2.98 -15.14 7.13
C LYS A 37 2.66 -14.80 5.66
N LEU A 38 1.94 -13.70 5.44
CA LEU A 38 1.66 -13.13 4.13
C LEU A 38 2.78 -12.20 3.64
N GLY A 39 3.93 -12.13 4.31
CA GLY A 39 5.05 -11.25 3.95
C GLY A 39 4.82 -9.77 4.28
N PHE A 40 3.74 -9.39 4.92
CA PHE A 40 3.50 -8.04 5.41
C PHE A 40 4.13 -7.83 6.78
N ILE A 41 5.24 -7.10 6.80
CA ILE A 41 5.92 -6.71 8.05
C ILE A 41 5.24 -5.45 8.58
N ARG A 42 4.23 -5.64 9.41
CA ARG A 42 3.48 -4.57 10.06
C ARG A 42 4.18 -4.13 11.35
N PHE A 43 4.46 -2.84 11.48
CA PHE A 43 5.07 -2.29 12.68
C PHE A 43 4.10 -2.29 13.86
N GLU A 44 4.64 -2.37 15.05
CA GLU A 44 3.86 -2.23 16.27
C GLU A 44 3.35 -0.80 16.45
N GLN A 45 4.24 0.15 16.17
CA GLN A 45 3.93 1.56 16.13
C GLN A 45 4.29 2.09 14.75
N PRO A 46 3.31 2.59 13.98
CA PRO A 46 3.57 3.27 12.72
C PRO A 46 4.51 4.46 12.91
N ARG A 47 5.35 4.74 11.93
CA ARG A 47 6.37 5.78 11.99
C ARG A 47 5.90 7.02 11.24
N SER A 48 5.99 8.17 11.87
CA SER A 48 5.74 9.43 11.17
C SER A 48 6.80 9.65 10.09
N VAL A 49 6.37 10.15 8.93
CA VAL A 49 7.22 10.44 7.79
C VAL A 49 7.15 11.93 7.49
N ASN A 50 8.31 12.55 7.28
CA ASN A 50 8.41 13.91 6.79
C ASN A 50 8.45 13.88 5.27
N LEU A 51 7.41 14.40 4.62
CA LEU A 51 7.33 14.43 3.17
C LEU A 51 8.14 15.63 2.64
N PRO A 52 9.16 15.39 1.81
CA PRO A 52 9.87 16.46 1.10
C PRO A 52 8.98 17.02 -0.03
N MET A 53 9.53 17.89 -0.87
CA MET A 53 8.80 18.49 -1.99
C MET A 53 8.56 17.48 -3.12
N LEU A 54 7.50 16.70 -2.98
CA LEU A 54 7.03 15.76 -3.98
C LEU A 54 5.75 16.26 -4.65
N SER A 55 5.49 15.81 -5.86
CA SER A 55 4.26 16.10 -6.60
C SER A 55 3.67 14.84 -7.22
N PHE A 56 2.34 14.84 -7.37
CA PHE A 56 1.66 13.85 -8.18
C PHE A 56 1.86 14.12 -9.68
N GLN A 57 1.51 13.15 -10.51
CA GLN A 57 1.57 13.21 -11.97
C GLN A 57 0.71 14.32 -12.60
N ASP A 58 -0.19 14.93 -11.86
CA ASP A 58 -1.00 16.08 -12.27
C ASP A 58 -0.40 17.43 -11.83
N GLY A 59 0.75 17.39 -11.15
CA GLY A 59 1.43 18.57 -10.62
C GLY A 59 0.96 19.01 -9.24
N SER A 60 -0.07 18.39 -8.66
CA SER A 60 -0.51 18.71 -7.31
C SER A 60 0.53 18.27 -6.27
N PRO A 61 0.73 19.02 -5.17
CA PRO A 61 1.73 18.69 -4.17
C PRO A 61 1.34 17.45 -3.35
N VAL A 62 2.31 16.59 -3.08
CA VAL A 62 2.14 15.47 -2.15
C VAL A 62 2.35 16.01 -0.73
N SER A 63 1.28 16.06 0.04
CA SER A 63 1.31 16.46 1.44
C SER A 63 0.89 15.31 2.35
N LYS A 64 1.13 15.43 3.65
CA LYS A 64 0.68 14.41 4.61
C LYS A 64 -0.82 14.15 4.52
N THR A 65 -1.61 15.17 4.23
CA THR A 65 -3.08 15.06 4.08
C THR A 65 -3.47 14.22 2.86
N ALA A 66 -2.58 14.07 1.86
CA ALA A 66 -2.84 13.21 0.71
C ALA A 66 -2.91 11.72 1.11
N PHE A 67 -2.23 11.33 2.19
CA PHE A 67 -2.23 9.96 2.71
C PHE A 67 -3.22 9.76 3.87
N VAL A 68 -4.03 10.76 4.23
CA VAL A 68 -5.03 10.62 5.29
C VAL A 68 -6.33 10.03 4.74
N GLY A 69 -7.03 9.25 5.58
CA GLY A 69 -8.40 8.76 5.34
C GLY A 69 -8.49 7.40 4.62
N GLY A 70 -7.37 6.77 4.30
CA GLY A 70 -7.33 5.44 3.71
C GLY A 70 -5.93 4.84 3.75
N TRP A 71 -5.83 3.57 3.45
CA TRP A 71 -4.54 2.91 3.28
C TRP A 71 -3.91 3.27 1.94
N ASP A 72 -2.58 3.38 1.91
CA ASP A 72 -1.82 3.60 0.69
C ASP A 72 -0.73 2.55 0.52
N PHE A 73 -0.60 2.04 -0.69
CA PHE A 73 0.48 1.17 -1.10
C PHE A 73 1.39 1.94 -2.06
N LEU A 74 2.63 2.17 -1.64
CA LEU A 74 3.62 2.87 -2.43
C LEU A 74 4.64 1.87 -2.96
N TYR A 75 4.79 1.82 -4.26
CA TYR A 75 5.82 1.04 -4.92
C TYR A 75 6.84 1.97 -5.56
N PHE A 76 8.10 1.82 -5.15
CA PHE A 76 9.21 2.57 -5.73
C PHE A 76 9.67 1.85 -6.99
N GLY A 77 9.65 2.55 -8.12
CA GLY A 77 9.96 1.95 -9.42
C GLY A 77 10.15 3.02 -10.49
N PHE A 78 10.21 2.63 -11.75
CA PHE A 78 10.40 3.54 -12.87
C PHE A 78 9.77 3.00 -14.16
N THR A 79 9.39 3.89 -15.07
CA THR A 79 8.62 3.51 -16.27
C THR A 79 9.43 2.69 -17.28
N ALA A 80 10.76 2.91 -17.34
CA ALA A 80 11.66 2.19 -18.23
C ALA A 80 12.14 0.83 -17.66
N CYS A 81 11.55 0.36 -16.56
CA CYS A 81 11.85 -0.97 -16.01
C CYS A 81 11.29 -2.06 -16.91
N PRO A 82 12.13 -3.03 -17.38
CA PRO A 82 11.69 -4.00 -18.38
C PRO A 82 10.84 -5.15 -17.80
N ASP A 83 10.84 -5.39 -16.49
CA ASP A 83 10.27 -6.63 -15.94
C ASP A 83 9.54 -6.41 -14.59
N ILE A 84 10.28 -6.15 -13.52
CA ILE A 84 9.71 -6.23 -12.15
C ILE A 84 8.65 -5.15 -11.88
N CYS A 85 8.80 -3.92 -12.39
CA CYS A 85 7.84 -2.85 -12.14
C CYS A 85 6.50 -3.10 -12.82
N PRO A 86 6.41 -3.39 -14.14
CA PRO A 86 5.13 -3.69 -14.77
C PRO A 86 4.48 -4.95 -14.18
N THR A 87 5.27 -5.96 -13.84
CA THR A 87 4.77 -7.19 -13.19
C THR A 87 4.15 -6.87 -11.84
N THR A 88 4.81 -6.08 -11.00
CA THR A 88 4.28 -5.72 -9.67
C THR A 88 3.01 -4.88 -9.77
N LEU A 89 2.96 -3.87 -10.65
CA LEU A 89 1.75 -3.06 -10.85
C LEU A 89 0.56 -3.90 -11.36
N ALA A 90 0.80 -4.83 -12.29
CA ALA A 90 -0.23 -5.76 -12.76
C ALA A 90 -0.73 -6.68 -11.62
N VAL A 91 0.17 -7.16 -10.75
CA VAL A 91 -0.18 -7.96 -9.57
C VAL A 91 -1.02 -7.14 -8.59
N MET A 92 -0.64 -5.88 -8.31
CA MET A 92 -1.40 -4.99 -7.44
C MET A 92 -2.80 -4.72 -8.01
N ASN A 93 -2.92 -4.42 -9.30
CA ASN A 93 -4.21 -4.22 -9.95
C ASN A 93 -5.11 -5.47 -9.86
N LYS A 94 -4.54 -6.66 -10.12
CA LYS A 94 -5.28 -7.93 -10.03
C LYS A 94 -5.70 -8.27 -8.60
N ALA A 95 -5.04 -7.71 -7.60
CA ALA A 95 -5.35 -7.93 -6.19
C ALA A 95 -6.50 -7.07 -5.68
N LEU A 96 -6.89 -5.99 -6.36
CA LEU A 96 -7.95 -5.10 -5.92
C LEU A 96 -9.25 -5.85 -5.67
N LEU A 97 -9.94 -5.44 -4.60
CA LEU A 97 -11.20 -6.03 -4.16
C LEU A 97 -12.38 -5.46 -4.94
N GLU A 98 -13.48 -6.21 -5.06
CA GLU A 98 -14.74 -5.72 -5.61
C GLU A 98 -15.32 -4.57 -4.77
N ASP A 99 -15.19 -4.66 -3.43
CA ASP A 99 -15.47 -3.54 -2.53
C ASP A 99 -14.33 -2.52 -2.59
N THR A 100 -14.46 -1.55 -3.48
CA THR A 100 -13.45 -0.52 -3.73
C THR A 100 -13.12 0.34 -2.52
N LYS A 101 -14.01 0.44 -1.51
CA LYS A 101 -13.78 1.20 -0.28
C LYS A 101 -12.70 0.58 0.62
N LYS A 102 -12.44 -0.70 0.45
CA LYS A 102 -11.37 -1.43 1.17
C LYS A 102 -10.04 -1.46 0.44
N ASN A 103 -10.02 -1.00 -0.82
CA ASN A 103 -8.78 -0.98 -1.57
C ASN A 103 -7.87 0.14 -1.09
N PRO A 104 -6.57 -0.12 -0.92
CA PRO A 104 -5.59 0.94 -0.74
C PRO A 104 -5.47 1.75 -2.04
N ARG A 105 -5.10 3.03 -1.90
CA ARG A 105 -4.66 3.82 -3.05
C ARG A 105 -3.27 3.35 -3.46
N ILE A 106 -3.06 3.15 -4.76
CA ILE A 106 -1.81 2.62 -5.28
C ILE A 106 -1.00 3.76 -5.89
N HIS A 107 0.24 3.89 -5.43
CA HIS A 107 1.17 4.90 -5.88
C HIS A 107 2.44 4.27 -6.46
N LEU A 108 2.86 4.74 -7.62
CA LEU A 108 4.21 4.53 -8.14
C LEU A 108 5.04 5.76 -7.80
N VAL A 109 6.01 5.62 -6.90
CA VAL A 109 7.01 6.67 -6.61
C VAL A 109 8.18 6.44 -7.54
N THR A 110 8.42 7.36 -8.48
CA THR A 110 9.54 7.15 -9.41
C THR A 110 10.88 7.24 -8.69
N VAL A 111 11.80 6.35 -9.05
CA VAL A 111 13.22 6.41 -8.66
C VAL A 111 14.10 6.99 -9.77
N ASP A 112 13.49 7.37 -10.89
CA ASP A 112 14.18 7.90 -12.07
C ASP A 112 13.49 9.17 -12.62
N PRO A 113 13.42 10.24 -11.85
CA PRO A 113 12.71 11.45 -12.25
C PRO A 113 13.32 12.16 -13.46
N GLU A 114 14.55 11.82 -13.86
CA GLU A 114 15.17 12.35 -15.06
C GLU A 114 14.50 11.83 -16.34
N ARG A 115 14.03 10.59 -16.34
CA ARG A 115 13.29 9.96 -17.46
C ARG A 115 11.79 9.97 -17.26
N ASP A 116 11.32 9.83 -16.03
CA ASP A 116 9.91 9.69 -15.69
C ASP A 116 9.25 11.08 -15.49
N THR A 117 8.90 11.72 -16.60
CA THR A 117 8.10 12.96 -16.52
C THR A 117 6.70 12.69 -15.96
N PRO A 118 5.99 13.69 -15.42
CA PRO A 118 4.61 13.53 -14.96
C PRO A 118 3.68 12.95 -16.04
N GLU A 119 3.88 13.31 -17.30
CA GLU A 119 3.11 12.78 -18.42
C GLU A 119 3.42 11.30 -18.69
N GLN A 120 4.70 10.91 -18.65
CA GLN A 120 5.10 9.52 -18.80
C GLN A 120 4.56 8.64 -17.68
N LEU A 121 4.62 9.10 -16.42
CA LEU A 121 4.02 8.39 -15.28
C LEU A 121 2.52 8.19 -15.48
N ARG A 122 1.79 9.24 -15.87
CA ARG A 122 0.35 9.16 -16.14
C ARG A 122 0.03 8.14 -17.23
N ASN A 123 0.71 8.23 -18.36
CA ASN A 123 0.49 7.34 -19.50
C ASN A 123 0.84 5.89 -19.17
N TYR A 124 1.94 5.68 -18.46
CA TYR A 124 2.38 4.35 -18.02
C TYR A 124 1.38 3.70 -17.06
N LEU A 125 0.93 4.43 -16.04
CA LEU A 125 0.01 3.93 -15.03
C LEU A 125 -1.39 3.67 -15.59
N ALA A 126 -1.87 4.50 -16.53
CA ALA A 126 -3.14 4.29 -17.24
C ALA A 126 -3.20 2.94 -17.97
N GLY A 127 -2.06 2.36 -18.34
CA GLY A 127 -1.97 1.01 -18.90
C GLY A 127 -2.31 -0.11 -17.92
N PHE A 128 -2.31 0.17 -16.62
CA PHE A 128 -2.66 -0.79 -15.55
C PHE A 128 -4.01 -0.46 -14.94
N ASN A 129 -4.15 0.77 -14.44
CA ASN A 129 -5.38 1.26 -13.83
C ASN A 129 -5.35 2.80 -13.80
N SER A 130 -6.43 3.45 -14.24
CA SER A 130 -6.55 4.91 -14.25
C SER A 130 -6.52 5.56 -12.86
N ASP A 131 -6.82 4.78 -11.82
CA ASP A 131 -6.84 5.24 -10.42
C ASP A 131 -5.45 5.16 -9.75
N PHE A 132 -4.46 4.59 -10.44
CA PHE A 132 -3.09 4.57 -9.93
C PHE A 132 -2.44 5.95 -10.04
N LEU A 133 -1.71 6.33 -9.01
CA LEU A 133 -1.13 7.65 -8.88
C LEU A 133 0.40 7.59 -9.03
N GLY A 134 0.95 8.46 -9.88
CA GLY A 134 2.39 8.63 -10.02
C GLY A 134 2.88 9.75 -9.10
N VAL A 135 3.96 9.50 -8.39
CA VAL A 135 4.64 10.47 -7.52
C VAL A 135 6.04 10.72 -8.05
N THR A 136 6.41 11.99 -8.16
CA THR A 136 7.72 12.44 -8.64
C THR A 136 8.21 13.65 -7.83
N GLY A 137 9.44 14.08 -8.07
CA GLY A 137 10.06 15.22 -7.41
C GLY A 137 11.53 15.35 -7.80
N ALA A 138 12.27 16.22 -7.14
CA ALA A 138 13.72 16.24 -7.29
C ALA A 138 14.34 14.94 -6.78
N HIS A 139 15.47 14.54 -7.35
CA HIS A 139 16.13 13.27 -6.97
C HIS A 139 16.44 13.22 -5.47
N GLU A 140 16.89 14.31 -4.89
CA GLU A 140 17.21 14.42 -3.46
C GLU A 140 15.95 14.25 -2.59
N ASP A 141 14.82 14.80 -3.02
CA ASP A 141 13.55 14.68 -2.32
C ASP A 141 13.04 13.24 -2.34
N ILE A 142 13.12 12.59 -3.50
CA ILE A 142 12.77 11.15 -3.64
C ILE A 142 13.69 10.30 -2.77
N ALA A 143 14.99 10.55 -2.76
CA ALA A 143 15.97 9.82 -1.96
C ALA A 143 15.74 10.02 -0.45
N SER A 144 15.40 11.25 -0.04
CA SER A 144 15.04 11.57 1.35
C SER A 144 13.79 10.80 1.79
N PHE A 145 12.75 10.76 0.95
CA PHE A 145 11.53 10.00 1.23
C PHE A 145 11.78 8.49 1.28
N ALA A 146 12.47 7.94 0.28
CA ALA A 146 12.81 6.52 0.20
C ALA A 146 13.56 6.04 1.44
N THR A 147 14.54 6.81 1.92
CA THR A 147 15.31 6.50 3.12
C THR A 147 14.42 6.36 4.35
N GLN A 148 13.44 7.25 4.53
CA GLN A 148 12.52 7.22 5.68
C GLN A 148 11.61 5.98 5.68
N VAL A 149 11.31 5.44 4.50
CA VAL A 149 10.46 4.25 4.34
C VAL A 149 11.26 2.97 4.03
N ASN A 150 12.57 2.98 4.30
CA ASN A 150 13.49 1.85 4.15
C ASN A 150 13.59 1.33 2.70
N VAL A 151 13.53 2.20 1.73
CA VAL A 151 13.75 1.89 0.32
C VAL A 151 15.12 2.41 -0.11
N ALA A 152 15.94 1.54 -0.68
CA ALA A 152 17.18 1.89 -1.34
C ALA A 152 16.99 1.84 -2.86
N PHE A 153 17.63 2.74 -3.57
CA PHE A 153 17.71 2.72 -5.03
C PHE A 153 18.98 3.37 -5.53
N GLY A 154 19.35 3.08 -6.78
CA GLY A 154 20.55 3.65 -7.39
C GLY A 154 20.66 3.38 -8.88
N LYS A 155 21.43 4.21 -9.58
CA LYS A 155 21.76 4.03 -11.00
C LYS A 155 22.80 2.93 -11.17
N ILE A 156 22.53 2.00 -12.09
CA ILE A 156 23.50 0.99 -12.54
C ILE A 156 23.86 1.30 -13.99
N PRO A 157 25.16 1.56 -14.29
CA PRO A 157 25.59 1.77 -15.66
C PRO A 157 25.26 0.60 -16.57
N GLY A 158 24.74 0.90 -17.76
CA GLY A 158 24.49 -0.09 -18.80
C GLY A 158 25.76 -0.40 -19.62
N SER A 159 25.64 -1.30 -20.57
CA SER A 159 26.75 -1.71 -21.45
C SER A 159 27.12 -0.65 -22.49
N GLU A 160 26.19 0.19 -22.90
CA GLU A 160 26.42 1.25 -23.86
C GLU A 160 26.76 2.56 -23.16
N LYS A 161 27.60 3.39 -23.79
CA LYS A 161 28.01 4.68 -23.22
C LYS A 161 26.81 5.59 -22.98
N GLY A 162 26.59 5.98 -21.73
CA GLY A 162 25.50 6.84 -21.31
C GLY A 162 24.17 6.12 -21.01
N SER A 163 24.10 4.79 -21.27
CA SER A 163 22.93 4.00 -20.84
C SER A 163 23.03 3.64 -19.36
N TYR A 164 21.88 3.51 -18.72
CA TYR A 164 21.77 3.05 -17.32
C TYR A 164 20.40 2.40 -17.07
N THR A 165 20.36 1.59 -16.05
CA THR A 165 19.12 1.14 -15.40
C THR A 165 19.10 1.57 -13.94
N MET A 166 17.97 1.39 -13.28
CA MET A 166 17.85 1.62 -11.84
C MET A 166 17.74 0.26 -11.14
N ASP A 167 18.46 0.14 -10.02
CA ASP A 167 18.18 -0.88 -9.01
C ASP A 167 17.39 -0.27 -7.87
N HIS A 168 16.46 -1.01 -7.29
CA HIS A 168 15.64 -0.51 -6.19
C HIS A 168 15.08 -1.65 -5.35
N THR A 169 14.75 -1.33 -4.09
CA THR A 169 14.05 -2.24 -3.20
C THR A 169 12.67 -2.60 -3.76
N GLY A 170 12.39 -3.89 -3.95
CA GLY A 170 11.16 -4.39 -4.54
C GLY A 170 9.97 -4.52 -3.58
N SER A 171 10.05 -4.02 -2.35
CA SER A 171 8.95 -4.08 -1.38
C SER A 171 7.89 -3.02 -1.66
N ILE A 172 6.63 -3.33 -1.32
CA ILE A 172 5.54 -2.35 -1.30
C ILE A 172 5.52 -1.71 0.09
N VAL A 173 5.68 -0.39 0.17
CA VAL A 173 5.54 0.41 1.38
C VAL A 173 4.06 0.58 1.70
N VAL A 174 3.67 0.44 2.97
CA VAL A 174 2.28 0.56 3.41
C VAL A 174 2.15 1.76 4.35
N MET A 175 1.30 2.73 3.97
CA MET A 175 0.93 3.87 4.81
C MET A 175 -0.44 3.62 5.40
N ASP A 176 -0.61 3.99 6.68
CA ASP A 176 -1.89 3.88 7.39
C ASP A 176 -2.85 5.06 7.09
N PRO A 177 -4.13 4.99 7.54
CA PRO A 177 -5.08 6.07 7.34
C PRO A 177 -4.73 7.40 8.05
N GLU A 178 -3.77 7.41 8.93
CA GLU A 178 -3.21 8.60 9.59
C GLU A 178 -2.01 9.19 8.83
N GLY A 179 -1.62 8.56 7.71
CA GLY A 179 -0.50 8.98 6.87
C GLY A 179 0.86 8.67 7.49
N ASN A 180 0.97 7.60 8.27
CA ASN A 180 2.23 7.12 8.83
C ASN A 180 2.70 5.85 8.11
N TYR A 181 4.00 5.60 8.11
CA TYR A 181 4.59 4.38 7.61
C TYR A 181 4.28 3.21 8.54
N ALA A 182 3.32 2.38 8.15
CA ALA A 182 2.80 1.26 8.96
C ALA A 182 3.59 -0.05 8.78
N GLY A 183 4.36 -0.16 7.70
CA GLY A 183 5.12 -1.37 7.39
C GLY A 183 5.35 -1.56 5.91
N PHE A 184 5.79 -2.75 5.51
CA PHE A 184 6.04 -3.06 4.11
C PHE A 184 5.73 -4.51 3.79
N ILE A 185 5.39 -4.78 2.52
CA ILE A 185 5.13 -6.11 2.00
C ILE A 185 6.36 -6.55 1.20
N LYS A 186 6.94 -7.69 1.57
CA LYS A 186 8.12 -8.25 0.90
C LYS A 186 7.80 -8.82 -0.47
N ALA A 187 8.69 -8.61 -1.44
CA ALA A 187 8.68 -9.35 -2.69
C ALA A 187 9.06 -10.85 -2.47
N PRO A 188 8.65 -11.77 -3.36
CA PRO A 188 7.80 -11.57 -4.53
C PRO A 188 6.33 -11.39 -4.17
N HIS A 189 5.59 -10.59 -4.96
CA HIS A 189 4.19 -10.30 -4.72
C HIS A 189 3.27 -11.24 -5.51
N GLN A 190 2.17 -11.66 -4.89
CA GLN A 190 1.13 -12.48 -5.53
C GLN A 190 -0.25 -11.85 -5.34
N PRO A 191 -1.16 -11.90 -6.34
CA PRO A 191 -2.47 -11.27 -6.24
C PRO A 191 -3.30 -11.78 -5.07
N ALA A 192 -3.29 -13.09 -4.80
CA ALA A 192 -4.05 -13.69 -3.70
C ALA A 192 -3.55 -13.21 -2.33
N GLN A 193 -2.22 -13.15 -2.16
CA GLN A 193 -1.55 -12.63 -0.97
C GLN A 193 -1.91 -11.16 -0.70
N LEU A 194 -1.78 -10.31 -1.72
CA LEU A 194 -2.11 -8.88 -1.58
C LEU A 194 -3.59 -8.68 -1.29
N ARG A 195 -4.48 -9.46 -1.92
CA ARG A 195 -5.92 -9.41 -1.67
C ARG A 195 -6.27 -9.76 -0.23
N GLU A 196 -5.62 -10.78 0.34
CA GLU A 196 -5.82 -11.15 1.74
C GLU A 196 -5.32 -10.07 2.68
N ILE A 197 -4.18 -9.46 2.39
CA ILE A 197 -3.66 -8.30 3.15
C ILE A 197 -4.66 -7.14 3.07
N MET A 198 -5.09 -6.73 1.87
CA MET A 198 -6.05 -5.63 1.67
C MET A 198 -7.37 -5.87 2.41
N GLY A 199 -7.88 -7.12 2.38
CA GLY A 199 -9.12 -7.49 3.07
C GLY A 199 -9.02 -7.44 4.59
N GLY A 200 -7.82 -7.47 5.15
CA GLY A 200 -7.55 -7.44 6.59
C GLY A 200 -6.95 -6.12 7.11
N LEU A 201 -6.85 -5.07 6.26
CA LEU A 201 -6.48 -3.71 6.67
C LEU A 201 -7.71 -2.97 7.20
#